data_b8b734bce155bc50a5d4a21dc17a7f84
#
_entry.id   b8b734bce155bc50a5d4a21dc17a7f84
#
_cell.length_a   1.000
_cell.length_b   1.000
_cell.length_c   1.000
_cell.angle_alpha   90.00
_cell.angle_beta   90.00
_cell.angle_gamma   90.00
#
_symmetry.space_group_name_H-M   'P 1'
#
loop_
_entity.id
_entity.type
_entity.pdbx_description
1 polymer ?
#
loop_
_entity_poly.entity_id
_entity_poly.type
_entity_poly.pdbx_seq_one_letter_code
_entity_poly.pdbx_strand_id
1 'polypeptide(L)' 'MSTQDERKNLLWGLGLFGLFLVLLGLTVAIAYIYLALD' A
#
# COMPACT_ATOMS: atom_id res chain seq x y z
N MET A 1 -16.54 21.23 12.48
CA MET A 1 -15.97 20.01 11.96
C MET A 1 -15.47 19.12 13.06
N SER A 2 -15.90 17.88 13.06
CA SER A 2 -15.52 16.99 14.14
C SER A 2 -14.21 16.28 13.80
N THR A 3 -13.43 16.04 14.84
CA THR A 3 -12.18 15.30 14.72
C THR A 3 -12.38 13.90 14.17
N GLN A 4 -13.61 13.38 14.25
CA GLN A 4 -13.92 12.05 13.76
C GLN A 4 -13.86 11.96 12.24
N ASP A 5 -14.31 13.02 11.57
CA ASP A 5 -14.29 13.05 10.10
C ASP A 5 -12.85 13.12 9.58
N GLU A 6 -12.02 13.90 10.24
CA GLU A 6 -10.60 14.00 9.87
C GLU A 6 -9.88 12.68 10.09
N ARG A 7 -10.17 12.04 11.19
CA ARG A 7 -9.57 10.75 11.52
C ARG A 7 -9.98 9.67 10.54
N LYS A 8 -11.27 9.67 10.19
CA LYS A 8 -11.81 8.70 9.24
C LYS A 8 -11.15 8.86 7.88
N ASN A 9 -11.03 10.10 7.43
CA ASN A 9 -10.39 10.38 6.15
C ASN A 9 -8.93 9.96 6.14
N LEU A 10 -8.24 10.22 7.24
CA LEU A 10 -6.84 9.85 7.39
C LEU A 10 -6.67 8.33 7.36
N LEU A 11 -7.54 7.60 8.06
CA LEU A 11 -7.51 6.16 8.11
C LEU A 11 -7.76 5.54 6.74
N TRP A 12 -8.72 6.07 6.00
CA TRP A 12 -9.02 5.60 4.67
C TRP A 12 -7.85 5.83 3.72
N GLY A 13 -7.26 7.03 3.78
CA GLY A 13 -6.10 7.36 2.97
C GLY A 13 -4.91 6.48 3.30
N LEU A 14 -4.69 6.23 4.58
CA LEU A 14 -3.60 5.37 5.03
C LEU A 14 -3.81 3.94 4.59
N GLY A 15 -5.05 3.46 4.67
CA GLY A 15 -5.39 2.11 4.23
C GLY A 15 -5.15 1.92 2.73
N LEU A 16 -5.60 2.88 1.93
CA LEU A 16 -5.39 2.84 0.49
C LEU A 16 -3.92 2.92 0.13
N PHE A 17 -3.19 3.77 0.83
CA PHE A 17 -1.75 3.92 0.61
C PHE A 17 -1.01 2.65 0.98
N GLY A 18 -1.38 2.04 2.10
CA GLY A 18 -0.79 0.78 2.53
C GLY A 18 -1.04 -0.34 1.53
N LEU A 19 -2.27 -0.41 1.03
CA LEU A 19 -2.63 -1.40 0.03
C LEU A 19 -1.81 -1.20 -1.25
N PHE A 20 -1.65 0.03 -1.67
CA PHE A 20 -0.86 0.35 -2.84
C PHE A 20 0.60 -0.08 -2.65
N LEU A 21 1.15 0.20 -1.47
CA LEU A 21 2.53 -0.19 -1.16
C LEU A 21 2.71 -1.70 -1.16
N VAL A 22 1.75 -2.42 -0.62
CA VAL A 22 1.80 -3.88 -0.58
C VAL A 22 1.77 -4.46 -1.99
N LEU A 23 0.88 -3.95 -2.82
CA LEU A 23 0.78 -4.39 -4.21
C LEU A 23 2.07 -4.09 -4.98
N LEU A 24 2.61 -2.91 -4.78
CA LEU A 24 3.87 -2.51 -5.42
C LEU A 24 5.01 -3.41 -4.96
N GLY A 25 5.10 -3.65 -3.65
CA GLY A 25 6.13 -4.51 -3.09
C GLY A 25 6.05 -5.93 -3.60
N LEU A 26 4.84 -6.46 -3.71
CA LEU A 26 4.64 -7.80 -4.26
C LEU A 26 5.09 -7.90 -5.71
N THR A 27 4.74 -6.89 -6.50
CA THR A 27 5.14 -6.85 -7.91
C THR A 27 6.65 -6.82 -8.05
N VAL A 28 7.32 -5.99 -7.25
CA VAL A 28 8.77 -5.89 -7.26
C VAL A 28 9.40 -7.20 -6.80
N ALA A 29 8.84 -7.82 -5.76
CA ALA A 29 9.36 -9.08 -5.25
C ALA A 29 9.26 -10.18 -6.30
N ILE A 30 8.15 -10.28 -7.00
CA ILE A 30 7.98 -11.27 -8.06
C ILE A 30 8.97 -11.02 -9.18
N ALA A 31 9.15 -9.78 -9.58
CA ALA A 31 10.11 -9.42 -10.61
C ALA A 31 11.53 -9.80 -10.21
N TYR A 32 11.87 -9.59 -8.93
CA TYR A 32 13.17 -9.95 -8.39
C TYR A 32 13.41 -11.45 -8.46
N ILE A 33 12.39 -12.22 -8.11
CA ILE A 33 12.47 -13.68 -8.13
C ILE A 33 12.68 -14.18 -9.55
N TYR A 34 11.95 -13.62 -10.49
CA TYR A 34 12.09 -13.99 -11.90
C TYR A 34 13.50 -13.71 -12.40
N LEU A 35 14.04 -12.56 -12.03
CA LEU A 35 15.38 -12.19 -12.45
C LEU A 35 16.43 -13.10 -11.81
N ALA A 36 16.23 -13.48 -10.55
CA ALA A 36 17.15 -14.34 -9.83
C ALA A 36 17.16 -15.76 -10.35
N LEU A 37 15.99 -16.24 -10.80
CA LEU A 37 15.88 -17.60 -11.32
C LEU A 37 16.37 -17.73 -12.75
N ASP A 38 16.39 -16.62 -13.45
CA ASP A 38 16.89 -16.62 -14.83
C ASP A 38 18.40 -16.49 -14.84
#